data_c2b794553571d6407469537eb2994774
#
_entry.id   c2b794553571d6407469537eb2994774
#
_cell.length_a   1.000
_cell.length_b   1.000
_cell.length_c   1.000
_cell.angle_alpha   90.00
_cell.angle_beta   90.00
_cell.angle_gamma   90.00
#
_symmetry.space_group_name_H-M   'P 1'
#
loop_
_entity.id
_entity.type
_entity.pdbx_description
1 polymer ?
#
loop_
_entity_poly.entity_id
_entity_poly.type
_entity_poly.pdbx_seq_one_letter_code
_entity_poly.pdbx_strand_id
1 'polypeptide(L)'
;ISESIRRTVNSFVVDLTNESARLINEASPSSLQEVRQSFELIRFSEAMEEKHRELQEYLHKYLYRHYKVQRMADKAKRVVRNLFKAFEDDPGLLPPRYQLQARGDTPRAISDYIAGMTDRYAMKEYRQIFLIDPV
;
A
#
# COMPACT_ATOMS: atom_id res chain seq x y z
N ILE A 1 19.06 0.96 -17.04
CA ILE A 1 17.95 0.50 -16.15
C ILE A 1 16.81 1.51 -16.18
N SER A 2 17.08 2.80 -16.02
CA SER A 2 16.01 3.82 -16.02
C SER A 2 15.22 3.90 -17.32
N GLU A 3 15.88 3.74 -18.48
CA GLU A 3 15.23 3.78 -19.79
C GLU A 3 14.28 2.58 -20.00
N SER A 4 14.71 1.38 -19.64
CA SER A 4 13.85 0.18 -19.73
C SER A 4 12.61 0.31 -18.84
N ILE A 5 12.78 0.79 -17.60
CA ILE A 5 11.66 1.03 -16.69
C ILE A 5 10.70 2.08 -17.27
N ARG A 6 11.23 3.19 -17.78
CA ARG A 6 10.42 4.24 -18.39
C ARG A 6 9.61 3.71 -19.59
N ARG A 7 10.22 2.91 -20.46
CA ARG A 7 9.54 2.28 -21.61
C ARG A 7 8.45 1.31 -21.14
N THR A 8 8.72 0.49 -20.13
CA THR A 8 7.73 -0.44 -19.58
C THR A 8 6.53 0.32 -19.01
N VAL A 9 6.77 1.33 -18.18
CA VAL A 9 5.69 2.16 -17.61
C VAL A 9 4.91 2.85 -18.73
N ASN A 10 5.59 3.43 -19.74
CA ASN A 10 4.92 4.06 -20.87
C ASN A 10 4.05 3.07 -21.64
N SER A 11 4.53 1.84 -21.90
CA SER A 11 3.73 0.80 -22.56
C SER A 11 2.46 0.47 -21.78
N PHE A 12 2.55 0.33 -20.47
CA PHE A 12 1.38 0.08 -19.63
C PHE A 12 0.39 1.24 -19.65
N VAL A 13 0.88 2.49 -19.52
CA VAL A 13 0.01 3.67 -19.55
C VAL A 13 -0.70 3.82 -20.89
N VAL A 14 0.01 3.66 -21.99
CA VAL A 14 -0.55 3.78 -23.36
C VAL A 14 -1.59 2.69 -23.59
N ASP A 15 -1.29 1.44 -23.27
CA ASP A 15 -2.23 0.33 -23.44
C ASP A 15 -3.49 0.50 -22.59
N LEU A 16 -3.31 0.77 -21.30
CA LEU A 16 -4.43 1.00 -20.36
C LEU A 16 -5.33 2.13 -20.85
N THR A 17 -4.73 3.24 -21.29
CA THR A 17 -5.50 4.40 -21.77
C THR A 17 -6.27 4.07 -23.04
N ASN A 18 -5.63 3.43 -24.01
CA ASN A 18 -6.26 3.10 -25.30
C ASN A 18 -7.38 2.07 -25.12
N GLU A 19 -7.14 1.00 -24.39
CA GLU A 19 -8.14 -0.04 -24.15
C GLU A 19 -9.33 0.49 -23.33
N SER A 20 -9.06 1.25 -22.26
CA SER A 20 -10.12 1.86 -21.46
C SER A 20 -10.95 2.86 -22.28
N ALA A 21 -10.31 3.69 -23.12
CA ALA A 21 -11.02 4.60 -24.01
C ALA A 21 -11.91 3.84 -25.01
N ARG A 22 -11.40 2.73 -25.59
CA ARG A 22 -12.17 1.86 -26.48
C ARG A 22 -13.42 1.31 -25.76
N LEU A 23 -13.24 0.74 -24.56
CA LEU A 23 -14.32 0.14 -23.78
C LEU A 23 -15.38 1.19 -23.35
N ILE A 24 -14.96 2.37 -22.93
CA ILE A 24 -15.86 3.47 -22.58
C ILE A 24 -16.68 3.91 -23.79
N ASN A 25 -16.03 4.05 -24.96
CA ASN A 25 -16.73 4.43 -26.20
C ASN A 25 -17.74 3.35 -26.63
N GLU A 26 -17.40 2.07 -26.53
CA GLU A 26 -18.30 0.97 -26.83
C GLU A 26 -19.50 0.90 -25.89
N ALA A 27 -19.25 1.04 -24.56
CA ALA A 27 -20.28 1.01 -23.55
C ALA A 27 -21.15 2.28 -23.55
N SER A 28 -20.58 3.42 -23.99
CA SER A 28 -21.22 4.74 -24.09
C SER A 28 -22.14 5.06 -22.87
N PRO A 29 -21.67 4.92 -21.62
CA PRO A 29 -22.52 5.10 -20.46
C PRO A 29 -22.99 6.56 -20.34
N SER A 30 -24.31 6.77 -20.17
CA SER A 30 -24.93 8.10 -20.06
C SER A 30 -25.07 8.56 -18.60
N SER A 31 -24.88 7.68 -17.63
CA SER A 31 -25.06 7.93 -16.21
C SER A 31 -24.06 7.19 -15.32
N LEU A 32 -23.84 7.69 -14.10
CA LEU A 32 -23.04 7.01 -13.08
C LEU A 32 -23.57 5.62 -12.78
N GLN A 33 -24.88 5.44 -12.84
CA GLN A 33 -25.51 4.15 -12.57
C GLN A 33 -25.18 3.12 -13.65
N GLU A 34 -25.16 3.52 -14.90
CA GLU A 34 -24.74 2.68 -16.03
C GLU A 34 -23.28 2.29 -15.94
N VAL A 35 -22.38 3.21 -15.54
CA VAL A 35 -20.97 2.90 -15.27
C VAL A 35 -20.82 1.82 -14.19
N ARG A 36 -21.61 1.91 -13.09
CA ARG A 36 -21.56 0.92 -11.99
C ARG A 36 -22.11 -0.45 -12.37
N GLN A 37 -22.96 -0.52 -13.38
CA GLN A 37 -23.55 -1.76 -13.89
C GLN A 37 -22.79 -2.33 -15.08
N SER A 38 -21.89 -1.56 -15.68
CA SER A 38 -21.02 -1.99 -16.77
C SER A 38 -20.00 -3.01 -16.30
N PHE A 39 -19.46 -3.78 -17.24
CA PHE A 39 -18.22 -4.51 -17.02
C PHE A 39 -17.09 -3.53 -16.71
N GLU A 40 -15.95 -4.06 -16.25
CA GLU A 40 -14.76 -3.27 -15.97
C GLU A 40 -14.32 -2.46 -17.19
N LEU A 41 -14.54 -1.15 -17.13
CA LEU A 41 -14.22 -0.22 -18.23
C LEU A 41 -12.77 0.24 -18.24
N ILE A 42 -12.07 0.12 -17.10
CA ILE A 42 -10.68 0.53 -16.93
C ILE A 42 -9.83 -0.72 -16.75
N ARG A 43 -9.23 -1.20 -17.82
CA ARG A 43 -8.37 -2.38 -17.80
C ARG A 43 -7.34 -2.36 -18.92
N PHE A 44 -6.37 -3.22 -18.81
CA PHE A 44 -5.42 -3.51 -19.89
C PHE A 44 -6.09 -4.31 -21.01
N SER A 45 -5.49 -4.26 -22.22
CA SER A 45 -5.80 -5.24 -23.24
C SER A 45 -5.38 -6.65 -22.79
N GLU A 46 -6.02 -7.69 -23.33
CA GLU A 46 -5.69 -9.09 -22.96
C GLU A 46 -4.19 -9.40 -23.15
N ALA A 47 -3.61 -8.91 -24.24
CA ALA A 47 -2.19 -9.10 -24.53
C ALA A 47 -1.26 -8.40 -23.53
N MET A 48 -1.68 -7.25 -23.00
CA MET A 48 -0.91 -6.52 -21.99
C MET A 48 -1.12 -7.11 -20.59
N GLU A 49 -2.31 -7.57 -20.29
CA GLU A 49 -2.63 -8.24 -19.02
C GLU A 49 -1.79 -9.51 -18.84
N GLU A 50 -1.60 -10.29 -19.90
CA GLU A 50 -0.71 -11.46 -19.85
C GLU A 50 0.75 -11.07 -19.56
N LYS A 51 1.28 -10.08 -20.29
CA LYS A 51 2.64 -9.56 -20.04
C LYS A 51 2.79 -8.98 -18.63
N HIS A 52 1.76 -8.29 -18.13
CA HIS A 52 1.75 -7.75 -16.79
C HIS A 52 1.80 -8.88 -15.75
N ARG A 53 1.02 -9.94 -15.94
CA ARG A 53 1.04 -11.13 -15.08
C ARG A 53 2.40 -11.81 -15.06
N GLU A 54 3.00 -12.04 -16.21
CA GLU A 54 4.35 -12.61 -16.31
C GLU A 54 5.39 -11.76 -15.57
N LEU A 55 5.32 -10.43 -15.73
CA LEU A 55 6.20 -9.51 -15.02
C LEU A 55 5.97 -9.57 -13.51
N GLN A 56 4.73 -9.61 -13.05
CA GLN A 56 4.41 -9.76 -11.63
C GLN A 56 4.95 -11.06 -11.04
N GLU A 57 4.78 -12.18 -11.74
CA GLU A 57 5.31 -13.48 -11.31
C GLU A 57 6.85 -13.45 -11.23
N TYR A 58 7.50 -12.88 -12.23
CA TYR A 58 8.95 -12.70 -12.23
C TYR A 58 9.43 -11.86 -11.05
N LEU A 59 8.81 -10.69 -10.83
CA LEU A 59 9.14 -9.82 -9.71
C LEU A 59 8.86 -10.48 -8.36
N HIS A 60 7.74 -11.20 -8.25
CA HIS A 60 7.41 -11.93 -7.03
C HIS A 60 8.48 -12.97 -6.70
N LYS A 61 8.90 -13.75 -7.71
CA LYS A 61 9.88 -14.83 -7.53
C LYS A 61 11.29 -14.29 -7.22
N TYR A 62 11.75 -13.30 -7.97
CA TYR A 62 13.15 -12.89 -7.95
C TYR A 62 13.43 -11.62 -7.13
N LEU A 63 12.45 -10.74 -6.94
CA LEU A 63 12.60 -9.51 -6.19
C LEU A 63 11.95 -9.62 -4.81
N TYR A 64 10.62 -9.83 -4.75
CA TYR A 64 9.91 -9.77 -3.46
C TYR A 64 10.24 -10.94 -2.52
N ARG A 65 10.61 -12.11 -3.06
CA ARG A 65 11.11 -13.24 -2.27
C ARG A 65 12.61 -13.22 -2.02
N HIS A 66 13.32 -12.22 -2.50
CA HIS A 66 14.75 -12.10 -2.22
C HIS A 66 14.97 -11.88 -0.72
N TYR A 67 15.95 -12.59 -0.13
CA TYR A 67 16.15 -12.60 1.34
C TYR A 67 16.32 -11.20 1.94
N LYS A 68 16.98 -10.26 1.23
CA LYS A 68 17.14 -8.87 1.70
C LYS A 68 15.79 -8.15 1.82
N VAL A 69 14.88 -8.35 0.86
CA VAL A 69 13.54 -7.77 0.87
C VAL A 69 12.70 -8.40 1.97
N GLN A 70 12.78 -9.73 2.11
CA GLN A 70 12.09 -10.45 3.20
C GLN A 70 12.53 -9.96 4.58
N ARG A 71 13.83 -9.74 4.80
CA ARG A 71 14.34 -9.19 6.08
C ARG A 71 13.80 -7.81 6.36
N MET A 72 13.73 -6.94 5.34
CA MET A 72 13.17 -5.58 5.51
C MET A 72 11.67 -5.63 5.80
N ALA A 73 10.91 -6.46 5.06
CA ALA A 73 9.48 -6.64 5.28
C ALA A 73 9.18 -7.20 6.67
N ASP A 74 9.97 -8.20 7.13
CA ASP A 74 9.82 -8.77 8.46
C ASP A 74 10.13 -7.75 9.57
N LYS A 75 11.18 -6.95 9.38
CA LYS A 75 11.51 -5.84 10.29
C LYS A 75 10.35 -4.85 10.38
N ALA A 76 9.79 -4.43 9.25
CA ALA A 76 8.65 -3.49 9.22
C ALA A 76 7.43 -4.07 9.94
N LYS A 77 7.09 -5.34 9.67
CA LYS A 77 5.99 -6.04 10.36
C LYS A 77 6.17 -6.08 11.87
N ARG A 78 7.40 -6.34 12.34
CA ARG A 78 7.70 -6.33 13.79
C ARG A 78 7.55 -4.95 14.39
N VAL A 79 8.04 -3.91 13.73
CA VAL A 79 7.89 -2.52 14.20
C VAL A 79 6.41 -2.18 14.38
N VAL A 80 5.59 -2.38 13.35
CA VAL A 80 4.15 -2.09 13.39
C VAL A 80 3.45 -2.90 14.48
N ARG A 81 3.71 -4.20 14.57
CA ARG A 81 3.09 -5.08 15.58
C ARG A 81 3.45 -4.66 17.01
N ASN A 82 4.71 -4.35 17.25
CA ASN A 82 5.17 -3.97 18.57
C ASN A 82 4.65 -2.60 18.98
N LEU A 83 4.62 -1.62 18.08
CA LEU A 83 4.00 -0.32 18.33
C LEU A 83 2.51 -0.46 18.66
N PHE A 84 1.78 -1.25 17.86
CA PHE A 84 0.36 -1.50 18.11
C PHE A 84 0.15 -2.09 19.50
N LYS A 85 0.92 -3.12 19.84
CA LYS A 85 0.82 -3.78 21.14
C LYS A 85 1.17 -2.83 22.30
N ALA A 86 2.22 -2.02 22.19
CA ALA A 86 2.58 -1.07 23.24
C ALA A 86 1.47 -0.04 23.50
N PHE A 87 0.85 0.50 22.44
CA PHE A 87 -0.26 1.43 22.56
C PHE A 87 -1.57 0.76 23.00
N GLU A 88 -1.75 -0.53 22.74
CA GLU A 88 -2.88 -1.32 23.23
C GLU A 88 -2.73 -1.60 24.73
N ASP A 89 -1.53 -1.97 25.17
CA ASP A 89 -1.21 -2.23 26.58
C ASP A 89 -1.27 -0.94 27.43
N ASP A 90 -0.85 0.20 26.84
CA ASP A 90 -0.95 1.52 27.51
C ASP A 90 -1.34 2.62 26.48
N PRO A 91 -2.64 2.93 26.36
CA PRO A 91 -3.12 4.03 25.52
C PRO A 91 -2.61 5.42 25.94
N GLY A 92 -2.06 5.57 27.13
CA GLY A 92 -1.43 6.81 27.61
C GLY A 92 -0.17 7.18 26.80
N LEU A 93 0.45 6.24 26.10
CA LEU A 93 1.59 6.46 25.22
C LEU A 93 1.20 7.13 23.89
N LEU A 94 -0.08 7.15 23.52
CA LEU A 94 -0.55 7.84 22.34
C LEU A 94 -0.49 9.37 22.51
N PRO A 95 -0.34 10.14 21.43
CA PRO A 95 -0.51 11.59 21.48
C PRO A 95 -1.93 11.98 21.94
N PRO A 96 -2.11 13.12 22.62
CA PRO A 96 -3.38 13.50 23.27
C PRO A 96 -4.61 13.42 22.37
N ARG A 97 -4.45 13.75 21.08
CA ARG A 97 -5.53 13.64 20.07
C ARG A 97 -6.04 12.20 19.95
N TYR A 98 -5.13 11.24 19.87
CA TYR A 98 -5.48 9.83 19.70
C TYR A 98 -5.93 9.18 21.01
N GLN A 99 -5.46 9.67 22.16
CA GLN A 99 -6.00 9.25 23.47
C GLN A 99 -7.49 9.57 23.60
N LEU A 100 -7.93 10.73 23.10
CA LEU A 100 -9.35 11.10 23.07
C LEU A 100 -10.17 10.17 22.17
N GLN A 101 -9.65 9.80 21.01
CA GLN A 101 -10.28 8.84 20.10
C GLN A 101 -10.32 7.44 20.69
N ALA A 102 -9.28 7.03 21.42
CA ALA A 102 -9.17 5.73 22.05
C ALA A 102 -10.23 5.48 23.14
N ARG A 103 -10.85 6.52 23.71
CA ARG A 103 -11.97 6.36 24.66
C ARG A 103 -13.19 5.70 24.03
N GLY A 104 -13.39 5.82 22.72
CA GLY A 104 -14.49 5.19 22.00
C GLY A 104 -14.11 3.86 21.36
N ASP A 105 -12.94 3.82 20.73
CA ASP A 105 -12.44 2.64 19.98
C ASP A 105 -10.89 2.67 19.99
N THR A 106 -10.30 2.01 20.99
CA THR A 106 -8.84 1.97 21.16
C THR A 106 -8.12 1.33 19.98
N PRO A 107 -8.49 0.14 19.46
CA PRO A 107 -7.82 -0.47 18.32
C PRO A 107 -7.87 0.40 17.08
N ARG A 108 -8.97 1.09 16.84
CA ARG A 108 -9.14 1.99 15.70
C ARG A 108 -8.23 3.21 15.81
N ALA A 109 -8.21 3.87 16.97
CA ALA A 109 -7.36 5.03 17.21
C ALA A 109 -5.87 4.70 17.02
N ILE A 110 -5.43 3.53 17.51
CA ILE A 110 -4.06 3.03 17.34
C ILE A 110 -3.76 2.80 15.86
N SER A 111 -4.68 2.13 15.14
CA SER A 111 -4.55 1.86 13.72
C SER A 111 -4.42 3.14 12.90
N ASP A 112 -5.27 4.13 13.17
CA ASP A 112 -5.24 5.42 12.50
C ASP A 112 -3.94 6.20 12.80
N TYR A 113 -3.43 6.12 14.04
CA TYR A 113 -2.15 6.73 14.41
C TYR A 113 -0.99 6.10 13.66
N ILE A 114 -0.88 4.76 13.68
CA ILE A 114 0.21 4.03 13.00
C ILE A 114 0.12 4.20 11.48
N ALA A 115 -1.09 4.16 10.91
CA ALA A 115 -1.29 4.35 9.46
C ALA A 115 -0.89 5.75 8.98
N GLY A 116 -0.97 6.75 9.85
CA GLY A 116 -0.52 8.12 9.57
C GLY A 116 0.99 8.33 9.66
N MET A 117 1.77 7.32 10.08
CA MET A 117 3.21 7.42 10.23
C MET A 117 3.93 7.25 8.89
N THR A 118 5.00 8.03 8.69
CA THR A 118 6.02 7.66 7.71
C THR A 118 6.94 6.57 8.30
N ASP A 119 7.64 5.81 7.45
CA ASP A 119 8.60 4.78 7.89
C ASP A 119 9.63 5.33 8.88
N ARG A 120 10.14 6.53 8.63
CA ARG A 120 11.10 7.19 9.52
C ARG A 120 10.50 7.53 10.87
N TYR A 121 9.25 7.99 10.88
CA TYR A 121 8.55 8.33 12.11
C TYR A 121 8.25 7.06 12.94
N ALA A 122 7.72 6.01 12.32
CA ALA A 122 7.49 4.73 12.99
C ALA A 122 8.77 4.14 13.60
N MET A 123 9.90 4.25 12.90
CA MET A 123 11.20 3.82 13.44
C MET A 123 11.69 4.68 14.61
N LYS A 124 11.38 5.99 14.61
CA LYS A 124 11.68 6.90 15.72
C LYS A 124 10.85 6.55 16.95
N GLU A 125 9.53 6.42 16.79
CA GLU A 125 8.60 6.01 17.85
C GLU A 125 9.02 4.66 18.45
N TYR A 126 9.34 3.69 17.59
CA TYR A 126 9.82 2.39 18.05
C TYR A 126 11.05 2.49 18.94
N ARG A 127 12.04 3.33 18.57
CA ARG A 127 13.24 3.55 19.38
C ARG A 127 12.90 4.20 20.72
N GLN A 128 12.06 5.20 20.72
CA GLN A 128 11.67 5.93 21.94
C GLN A 128 10.94 5.04 22.95
N ILE A 129 10.16 4.06 22.49
CA ILE A 129 9.39 3.17 23.36
C ILE A 129 10.21 1.95 23.80
N PHE A 130 11.03 1.38 22.92
CA PHE A 130 11.66 0.08 23.16
C PHE A 130 13.16 0.11 23.38
N LEU A 131 13.85 1.18 22.99
CA LEU A 131 15.29 1.25 23.20
C LEU A 131 15.59 2.22 24.34
N ILE A 132 16.42 1.75 25.27
CA ILE A 132 17.04 2.60 26.27
C ILE A 132 18.33 3.11 25.59
N ASP A 133 18.29 4.34 25.05
CA ASP A 133 19.53 4.97 24.61
C ASP A 133 20.42 5.16 25.85
N PRO A 134 21.67 4.70 25.82
CA PRO A 134 22.61 5.03 26.89
C PRO A 134 22.78 6.55 26.90
N VAL A 135 22.53 7.14 28.05
CA VAL A 135 22.72 8.58 28.33
C VAL A 135 24.18 8.94 28.12
#